data_1c4e49b08d8c1fd3f147e24c6d6c3b90
#
_entry.id   1c4e49b08d8c1fd3f147e24c6d6c3b90
#
_cell.length_a   1.000
_cell.length_b   1.000
_cell.length_c   1.000
_cell.angle_alpha   90.00
_cell.angle_beta   90.00
_cell.angle_gamma   90.00
#
_symmetry.space_group_name_H-M   'P 1'
#
loop_
_entity.id
_entity.type
_entity.pdbx_description
1 polymer ?
#
loop_
_entity_poly.entity_id
_entity_poly.type
_entity_poly.pdbx_seq_one_letter_code
_entity_poly.pdbx_strand_id
1 'polypeptide(L)'
;MPASRGRGGRPGRPLSNPSSLAGKGKEGASRERPKRSNARPAGTVAEVFRVFLRLGLTSFGGPVAHLGYYRAEFVERRKWLDEHSYADIVALCQFLPGPASTQVSMSVGILRAGLPGALAAWLGFTLPSAIAMILFGYGVTRFGDLSGAAWLHGLKIVAVAVVAQAVWGMARSLCPDKERASVVVGAAILALAVPSAAGQVGAIAAGGLIGWGLLANRAPVPPGSPIAVHLPRFWSIAAAILFFALLIGLPLLAAALPVQPLKLFDSFYRSGALVFGGGHVVLPLLQAEVVPPGWVSNDAFLAGYGAAQAVPGPLFTFAAYLGTVMGPPTNGWAGGLLCLVAIFLPSFLLLIGALPFWDTLRRRPAVQSALRGVNAAVVGLLLAALYRPVWTSAIFGPADFALGIVAFLLLALWAVPPWLVVIVGAIAATLAAAIIR
;
A
#
# COMPACT_ATOMS: atom_id res chain seq x y z
N MET A 1 67.52 -25.65 -5.28
CA MET A 1 68.47 -26.49 -6.07
C MET A 1 67.73 -27.69 -6.60
N PRO A 2 68.02 -28.24 -7.77
CA PRO A 2 68.31 -27.61 -9.08
C PRO A 2 67.24 -28.01 -10.16
N ALA A 3 66.96 -27.26 -11.16
CA ALA A 3 67.55 -27.15 -12.50
C ALA A 3 67.34 -28.37 -13.44
N SER A 4 66.71 -28.16 -14.61
CA SER A 4 67.29 -28.09 -15.94
C SER A 4 66.21 -28.14 -17.00
N ARG A 5 66.12 -27.20 -17.89
CA ARG A 5 66.66 -27.15 -19.27
C ARG A 5 66.11 -28.28 -20.18
N GLY A 6 65.57 -28.02 -21.37
CA GLY A 6 65.93 -27.14 -22.42
C GLY A 6 65.15 -27.36 -23.71
N ARG A 7 65.23 -26.40 -24.57
CA ARG A 7 65.40 -26.36 -26.03
C ARG A 7 64.35 -27.10 -26.88
N GLY A 8 63.80 -26.61 -27.96
CA GLY A 8 64.17 -25.55 -28.90
C GLY A 8 63.70 -25.96 -30.27
N GLY A 9 63.33 -25.05 -31.14
CA GLY A 9 63.20 -25.36 -32.56
C GLY A 9 62.07 -24.61 -33.29
N ARG A 10 62.43 -23.48 -33.89
CA ARG A 10 61.81 -22.90 -35.10
C ARG A 10 62.57 -23.43 -36.31
N PRO A 11 62.27 -23.13 -37.60
CA PRO A 11 61.17 -22.40 -38.24
C PRO A 11 60.69 -23.04 -39.59
N GLY A 12 59.73 -22.42 -40.26
CA GLY A 12 59.48 -22.75 -41.67
C GLY A 12 58.23 -22.03 -42.26
N ARG A 13 58.44 -20.91 -42.90
CA ARG A 13 57.63 -20.34 -43.99
C ARG A 13 58.29 -20.79 -45.34
N PRO A 14 57.76 -20.59 -46.58
CA PRO A 14 56.63 -19.75 -47.05
C PRO A 14 55.85 -20.29 -48.30
N LEU A 15 55.00 -19.38 -48.89
CA LEU A 15 54.55 -19.25 -50.29
C LEU A 15 53.40 -20.16 -50.71
N SER A 16 52.35 -19.74 -51.42
CA SER A 16 52.09 -18.75 -52.45
C SER A 16 50.58 -18.67 -52.78
N ASN A 17 50.11 -17.49 -53.08
CA ASN A 17 48.88 -17.24 -53.87
C ASN A 17 49.16 -17.59 -55.36
N PRO A 18 48.20 -17.76 -56.30
CA PRO A 18 47.09 -16.84 -56.55
C PRO A 18 45.83 -17.39 -57.22
N SER A 19 44.88 -16.50 -57.30
CA SER A 19 43.91 -16.25 -58.43
C SER A 19 42.60 -17.02 -58.52
N SER A 20 41.55 -16.22 -58.43
CA SER A 20 40.46 -15.95 -59.38
C SER A 20 39.23 -16.87 -59.34
N LEU A 21 38.11 -16.34 -59.10
CA LEU A 21 37.06 -16.00 -60.07
C LEU A 21 35.75 -15.62 -59.40
N ALA A 22 35.12 -14.67 -59.98
CA ALA A 22 33.89 -14.01 -59.63
C ALA A 22 32.69 -14.97 -59.44
N GLY A 23 31.92 -14.74 -58.37
CA GLY A 23 30.59 -15.25 -58.21
C GLY A 23 29.72 -14.21 -57.48
N LYS A 24 28.94 -13.43 -58.24
CA LYS A 24 27.89 -12.55 -57.71
C LYS A 24 26.82 -13.39 -57.03
N GLY A 25 26.89 -13.52 -55.70
CA GLY A 25 25.80 -13.98 -54.86
C GLY A 25 25.17 -12.77 -54.17
N LYS A 26 23.95 -12.39 -54.57
CA LYS A 26 23.07 -11.49 -53.83
C LYS A 26 22.73 -12.18 -52.53
N GLU A 27 23.43 -11.89 -51.45
CA GLU A 27 22.97 -12.16 -50.10
C GLU A 27 21.83 -11.18 -49.81
N GLY A 28 20.59 -11.69 -49.93
CA GLY A 28 19.42 -11.06 -49.41
C GLY A 28 19.54 -10.98 -47.91
N ALA A 29 19.82 -9.78 -47.40
CA ALA A 29 19.66 -9.48 -46.00
C ALA A 29 18.19 -9.71 -45.65
N SER A 30 17.92 -10.88 -45.08
CA SER A 30 16.63 -11.15 -44.42
C SER A 30 16.52 -10.15 -43.25
N ARG A 31 15.83 -9.06 -43.52
CA ARG A 31 15.31 -8.17 -42.42
C ARG A 31 14.46 -9.09 -41.57
N GLU A 32 15.00 -9.53 -40.45
CA GLU A 32 14.23 -10.10 -39.36
C GLU A 32 13.18 -9.05 -39.01
N ARG A 33 11.94 -9.28 -39.43
CA ARG A 33 10.80 -8.52 -38.92
C ARG A 33 10.83 -8.68 -37.41
N PRO A 34 10.77 -7.59 -36.65
CA PRO A 34 10.68 -7.68 -35.21
C PRO A 34 9.52 -8.61 -34.89
N LYS A 35 9.79 -9.69 -34.14
CA LYS A 35 8.77 -10.63 -33.64
C LYS A 35 7.65 -9.77 -33.07
N ARG A 36 6.48 -9.79 -33.73
CA ARG A 36 5.27 -9.23 -33.19
C ARG A 36 5.16 -9.77 -31.76
N SER A 37 5.20 -8.89 -30.78
CA SER A 37 4.89 -9.24 -29.41
C SER A 37 3.61 -10.05 -29.45
N ASN A 38 3.59 -11.27 -28.93
CA ASN A 38 2.39 -12.04 -28.72
C ASN A 38 1.50 -11.21 -27.77
N ALA A 39 0.76 -10.25 -28.30
CA ALA A 39 -0.27 -9.55 -27.60
C ALA A 39 -1.28 -10.61 -27.16
N ARG A 40 -1.22 -11.00 -25.90
CA ARG A 40 -2.20 -11.91 -25.34
C ARG A 40 -3.59 -11.35 -25.60
N PRO A 41 -4.59 -12.19 -25.89
CA PRO A 41 -5.94 -11.70 -26.15
C PRO A 41 -6.39 -10.80 -24.98
N ALA A 42 -6.94 -9.63 -25.31
CA ALA A 42 -7.52 -8.72 -24.33
C ALA A 42 -8.55 -9.51 -23.48
N GLY A 43 -8.43 -9.42 -22.15
CA GLY A 43 -9.39 -10.05 -21.25
C GLY A 43 -10.68 -9.26 -21.21
N THR A 44 -11.73 -9.87 -20.69
CA THR A 44 -12.99 -9.19 -20.46
C THR A 44 -13.05 -8.53 -19.08
N VAL A 45 -13.78 -7.44 -18.96
CA VAL A 45 -14.04 -6.77 -17.67
C VAL A 45 -14.65 -7.75 -16.65
N ALA A 46 -15.56 -8.62 -17.11
CA ALA A 46 -16.18 -9.65 -16.28
C ALA A 46 -15.20 -10.72 -15.79
N GLU A 47 -14.21 -11.09 -16.62
CA GLU A 47 -13.12 -11.99 -16.18
C GLU A 47 -12.31 -11.35 -15.06
N VAL A 48 -11.89 -10.10 -15.24
CA VAL A 48 -11.14 -9.34 -14.24
C VAL A 48 -11.93 -9.27 -12.93
N PHE A 49 -13.20 -8.86 -12.99
CA PHE A 49 -14.06 -8.78 -11.81
C PHE A 49 -14.14 -10.11 -11.05
N ARG A 50 -14.43 -11.23 -11.75
CA ARG A 50 -14.56 -12.55 -11.10
C ARG A 50 -13.27 -13.01 -10.43
N VAL A 51 -12.13 -12.75 -11.07
CA VAL A 51 -10.82 -13.11 -10.50
C VAL A 51 -10.53 -12.32 -9.24
N PHE A 52 -10.75 -11.00 -9.28
CA PHE A 52 -10.51 -10.15 -8.13
C PHE A 52 -11.56 -10.33 -7.04
N LEU A 53 -12.80 -10.68 -7.38
CA LEU A 53 -13.82 -11.06 -6.38
C LEU A 53 -13.38 -12.30 -5.58
N ARG A 54 -12.87 -13.32 -6.26
CA ARG A 54 -12.31 -14.49 -5.58
C ARG A 54 -11.15 -14.10 -4.67
N LEU A 55 -10.21 -13.28 -5.16
CA LEU A 55 -9.09 -12.80 -4.36
C LEU A 55 -9.57 -11.93 -3.18
N GLY A 56 -10.56 -11.08 -3.38
CA GLY A 56 -11.18 -10.27 -2.32
C GLY A 56 -11.83 -11.10 -1.21
N LEU A 57 -12.32 -12.30 -1.53
CA LEU A 57 -12.89 -13.23 -0.56
C LEU A 57 -11.84 -14.12 0.15
N THR A 58 -10.65 -14.28 -0.42
CA THR A 58 -9.68 -15.28 0.07
C THR A 58 -8.32 -14.70 0.49
N SER A 59 -8.03 -13.44 0.15
CA SER A 59 -6.72 -12.84 0.44
C SER A 59 -6.72 -12.17 1.81
N PHE A 60 -6.28 -12.89 2.81
CA PHE A 60 -6.03 -12.40 4.16
C PHE A 60 -4.56 -11.99 4.34
N GLY A 61 -4.24 -11.20 5.37
CA GLY A 61 -2.87 -10.93 5.80
C GLY A 61 -2.26 -9.62 5.31
N GLY A 62 -3.09 -8.72 4.76
CA GLY A 62 -2.69 -7.35 4.42
C GLY A 62 -1.82 -7.20 3.16
N PRO A 63 -1.25 -6.01 2.92
CA PRO A 63 -0.67 -5.65 1.61
C PRO A 63 0.45 -6.58 1.13
N VAL A 64 1.33 -7.04 2.01
CA VAL A 64 2.46 -7.92 1.65
C VAL A 64 1.97 -9.29 1.21
N ALA A 65 1.00 -9.87 1.96
CA ALA A 65 0.40 -11.15 1.59
C ALA A 65 -0.37 -11.04 0.27
N HIS A 66 -1.08 -9.93 0.04
CA HIS A 66 -1.79 -9.68 -1.22
C HIS A 66 -0.86 -9.72 -2.44
N LEU A 67 0.33 -9.13 -2.35
CA LEU A 67 1.32 -9.19 -3.42
C LEU A 67 1.74 -10.64 -3.70
N GLY A 68 1.90 -11.46 -2.66
CA GLY A 68 2.16 -12.89 -2.82
C GLY A 68 1.04 -13.63 -3.56
N TYR A 69 -0.23 -13.41 -3.16
CA TYR A 69 -1.39 -13.99 -3.86
C TYR A 69 -1.50 -13.53 -5.31
N TYR A 70 -1.23 -12.25 -5.59
CA TYR A 70 -1.26 -11.72 -6.95
C TYR A 70 -0.16 -12.30 -7.83
N ARG A 71 1.06 -12.47 -7.28
CA ARG A 71 2.15 -13.12 -7.98
C ARG A 71 1.78 -14.57 -8.37
N ALA A 72 1.29 -15.35 -7.39
CA ALA A 72 0.84 -16.72 -7.62
C ALA A 72 -0.28 -16.80 -8.68
N GLU A 73 -1.26 -15.88 -8.61
CA GLU A 73 -2.42 -15.88 -9.53
C GLU A 73 -2.06 -15.39 -10.92
N PHE A 74 -1.32 -14.26 -11.05
CA PHE A 74 -1.13 -13.58 -12.34
C PHE A 74 0.16 -13.94 -13.04
N VAL A 75 1.22 -14.34 -12.33
CA VAL A 75 2.48 -14.77 -12.92
C VAL A 75 2.53 -16.27 -13.07
N GLU A 76 2.28 -17.04 -12.01
CA GLU A 76 2.46 -18.48 -12.01
C GLU A 76 1.26 -19.21 -12.66
N ARG A 77 0.02 -18.93 -12.19
CA ARG A 77 -1.17 -19.69 -12.60
C ARG A 77 -1.76 -19.22 -13.92
N ARG A 78 -2.12 -17.94 -14.04
CA ARG A 78 -2.78 -17.37 -15.23
C ARG A 78 -1.81 -16.91 -16.29
N LYS A 79 -0.56 -16.63 -15.91
CA LYS A 79 0.47 -16.10 -16.80
C LYS A 79 0.01 -14.84 -17.54
N TRP A 80 -0.75 -13.98 -16.84
CA TRP A 80 -1.16 -12.68 -17.38
C TRP A 80 0.00 -11.71 -17.48
N LEU A 81 0.97 -11.86 -16.56
CA LEU A 81 2.19 -11.08 -16.49
C LEU A 81 3.40 -12.02 -16.43
N ASP A 82 4.54 -11.55 -16.89
CA ASP A 82 5.83 -12.11 -16.55
C ASP A 82 6.36 -11.53 -15.23
N GLU A 83 7.39 -12.16 -14.66
CA GLU A 83 7.95 -11.77 -13.37
C GLU A 83 8.47 -10.34 -13.37
N HIS A 84 9.10 -9.90 -14.46
CA HIS A 84 9.66 -8.53 -14.55
C HIS A 84 8.56 -7.48 -14.59
N SER A 85 7.55 -7.66 -15.43
CA SER A 85 6.40 -6.76 -15.51
C SER A 85 5.65 -6.67 -14.18
N TYR A 86 5.50 -7.80 -13.48
CA TYR A 86 4.90 -7.81 -12.16
C TYR A 86 5.73 -7.03 -11.13
N ALA A 87 7.04 -7.25 -11.08
CA ALA A 87 7.93 -6.54 -10.17
C ALA A 87 7.93 -5.02 -10.43
N ASP A 88 7.89 -4.59 -11.70
CA ASP A 88 7.82 -3.18 -12.07
C ASP A 88 6.51 -2.52 -11.65
N ILE A 89 5.38 -3.22 -11.78
CA ILE A 89 4.07 -2.74 -11.30
C ILE A 89 4.10 -2.59 -9.77
N VAL A 90 4.63 -3.58 -9.07
CA VAL A 90 4.76 -3.52 -7.61
C VAL A 90 5.64 -2.33 -7.20
N ALA A 91 6.78 -2.12 -7.89
CA ALA A 91 7.66 -0.99 -7.63
C ALA A 91 6.97 0.36 -7.84
N LEU A 92 6.21 0.52 -8.93
CA LEU A 92 5.38 1.72 -9.16
C LEU A 92 4.39 1.95 -8.02
N CYS A 93 3.62 0.92 -7.66
CA CYS A 93 2.57 1.05 -6.64
C CYS A 93 3.12 1.24 -5.22
N GLN A 94 4.34 0.79 -4.93
CA GLN A 94 5.04 1.08 -3.68
C GLN A 94 5.65 2.50 -3.65
N PHE A 95 5.91 3.07 -4.81
CA PHE A 95 6.41 4.42 -4.97
C PHE A 95 5.30 5.47 -4.85
N LEU A 96 4.10 5.17 -5.34
CA LEU A 96 2.95 6.08 -5.28
C LEU A 96 2.32 6.06 -3.88
N PRO A 97 1.77 7.21 -3.42
CA PRO A 97 0.93 7.19 -2.24
C PRO A 97 -0.36 6.42 -2.49
N GLY A 98 -0.86 5.75 -1.45
CA GLY A 98 -2.08 4.96 -1.49
C GLY A 98 -1.88 3.48 -1.12
N PRO A 99 -2.95 2.66 -1.16
CA PRO A 99 -2.90 1.24 -0.86
C PRO A 99 -2.23 0.46 -2.00
N ALA A 100 -0.92 0.20 -1.88
CA ALA A 100 -0.11 -0.43 -2.94
C ALA A 100 -0.73 -1.71 -3.50
N SER A 101 -1.28 -2.61 -2.66
CA SER A 101 -1.92 -3.84 -3.16
C SER A 101 -3.14 -3.56 -4.05
N THR A 102 -3.95 -2.55 -3.69
CA THR A 102 -5.11 -2.15 -4.51
C THR A 102 -4.64 -1.47 -5.80
N GLN A 103 -3.59 -0.65 -5.74
CA GLN A 103 -3.00 -0.06 -6.96
C GLN A 103 -2.43 -1.13 -7.88
N VAL A 104 -1.80 -2.19 -7.36
CA VAL A 104 -1.38 -3.35 -8.18
C VAL A 104 -2.59 -4.04 -8.81
N SER A 105 -3.67 -4.26 -8.05
CA SER A 105 -4.90 -4.85 -8.61
C SER A 105 -5.47 -4.02 -9.76
N MET A 106 -5.55 -2.70 -9.58
CA MET A 106 -5.99 -1.77 -10.62
C MET A 106 -5.05 -1.76 -11.84
N SER A 107 -3.73 -1.80 -11.62
CA SER A 107 -2.73 -1.89 -12.70
C SER A 107 -2.90 -3.14 -13.54
N VAL A 108 -3.08 -4.30 -12.89
CA VAL A 108 -3.38 -5.57 -13.57
C VAL A 108 -4.69 -5.46 -14.35
N GLY A 109 -5.71 -4.83 -13.77
CA GLY A 109 -6.99 -4.56 -14.42
C GLY A 109 -6.83 -3.70 -15.67
N ILE A 110 -6.02 -2.61 -15.60
CA ILE A 110 -5.71 -1.74 -16.75
C ILE A 110 -5.04 -2.54 -17.87
N LEU A 111 -4.03 -3.32 -17.54
CA LEU A 111 -3.30 -4.13 -18.52
C LEU A 111 -4.17 -5.18 -19.19
N ARG A 112 -5.20 -5.67 -18.50
CA ARG A 112 -6.05 -6.75 -18.99
C ARG A 112 -7.28 -6.26 -19.76
N ALA A 113 -7.93 -5.18 -19.31
CA ALA A 113 -9.20 -4.69 -19.86
C ALA A 113 -9.35 -3.15 -19.82
N GLY A 114 -8.23 -2.41 -19.82
CA GLY A 114 -8.24 -0.94 -19.79
C GLY A 114 -8.80 -0.33 -18.51
N LEU A 115 -9.23 0.93 -18.55
CA LEU A 115 -9.79 1.63 -17.38
C LEU A 115 -11.01 0.91 -16.77
N PRO A 116 -11.96 0.35 -17.53
CA PRO A 116 -13.03 -0.48 -16.96
C PRO A 116 -12.50 -1.70 -16.22
N GLY A 117 -11.38 -2.27 -16.67
CA GLY A 117 -10.67 -3.36 -15.97
C GLY A 117 -10.11 -2.93 -14.62
N ALA A 118 -9.59 -1.72 -14.49
CA ALA A 118 -9.15 -1.19 -13.19
C ALA A 118 -10.31 -1.07 -12.20
N LEU A 119 -11.44 -0.53 -12.65
CA LEU A 119 -12.65 -0.41 -11.83
C LEU A 119 -13.17 -1.79 -11.41
N ALA A 120 -13.21 -2.76 -12.34
CA ALA A 120 -13.63 -4.13 -12.07
C ALA A 120 -12.70 -4.83 -11.07
N ALA A 121 -11.39 -4.64 -11.18
CA ALA A 121 -10.41 -5.18 -10.25
C ALA A 121 -10.60 -4.59 -8.84
N TRP A 122 -10.75 -3.28 -8.75
CA TRP A 122 -11.00 -2.60 -7.48
C TRP A 122 -12.32 -3.06 -6.84
N LEU A 123 -13.42 -3.05 -7.59
CA LEU A 123 -14.73 -3.50 -7.09
C LEU A 123 -14.66 -4.95 -6.62
N GLY A 124 -14.14 -5.85 -7.45
CA GLY A 124 -14.03 -7.27 -7.10
C GLY A 124 -13.22 -7.50 -5.83
N PHE A 125 -12.09 -6.83 -5.69
CA PHE A 125 -11.20 -7.01 -4.55
C PHE A 125 -11.71 -6.34 -3.27
N THR A 126 -12.45 -5.22 -3.39
CA THR A 126 -12.84 -4.37 -2.27
C THR A 126 -14.24 -4.66 -1.75
N LEU A 127 -15.18 -5.05 -2.64
CA LEU A 127 -16.60 -5.15 -2.32
C LEU A 127 -16.90 -6.14 -1.17
N PRO A 128 -16.31 -7.35 -1.10
CA PRO A 128 -16.61 -8.29 -0.02
C PRO A 128 -16.28 -7.71 1.36
N SER A 129 -15.07 -7.13 1.49
CA SER A 129 -14.64 -6.54 2.75
C SER A 129 -15.38 -5.25 3.08
N ALA A 130 -15.73 -4.43 2.10
CA ALA A 130 -16.50 -3.22 2.31
C ALA A 130 -17.90 -3.55 2.89
N ILE A 131 -18.59 -4.56 2.32
CA ILE A 131 -19.88 -5.03 2.83
C ILE A 131 -19.71 -5.57 4.26
N ALA A 132 -18.72 -6.42 4.52
CA ALA A 132 -18.46 -6.95 5.85
C ALA A 132 -18.21 -5.84 6.88
N MET A 133 -17.43 -4.82 6.52
CA MET A 133 -17.12 -3.70 7.40
C MET A 133 -18.33 -2.78 7.65
N ILE A 134 -19.19 -2.55 6.65
CA ILE A 134 -20.45 -1.82 6.82
C ILE A 134 -21.39 -2.59 7.75
N LEU A 135 -21.55 -3.90 7.53
CA LEU A 135 -22.39 -4.74 8.39
C LEU A 135 -21.87 -4.79 9.84
N PHE A 136 -20.54 -4.87 10.01
CA PHE A 136 -19.92 -4.74 11.34
C PHE A 136 -20.23 -3.38 11.97
N GLY A 137 -20.17 -2.28 11.20
CA GLY A 137 -20.54 -0.94 11.65
C GLY A 137 -22.00 -0.87 12.14
N TYR A 138 -22.94 -1.45 11.42
CA TYR A 138 -24.33 -1.56 11.87
C TYR A 138 -24.47 -2.41 13.15
N GLY A 139 -23.68 -3.47 13.28
CA GLY A 139 -23.61 -4.24 14.52
C GLY A 139 -23.20 -3.36 15.70
N VAL A 140 -22.09 -2.63 15.54
CA VAL A 140 -21.57 -1.74 16.58
C VAL A 140 -22.58 -0.65 16.97
N THR A 141 -23.25 -0.01 16.01
CA THR A 141 -24.24 1.05 16.29
C THR A 141 -25.53 0.51 16.89
N ARG A 142 -25.95 -0.70 16.56
CA ARG A 142 -27.21 -1.29 17.04
C ARG A 142 -27.12 -1.81 18.46
N PHE A 143 -25.96 -2.34 18.87
CA PHE A 143 -25.78 -2.88 20.22
C PHE A 143 -25.51 -1.81 21.29
N GLY A 144 -25.46 -0.53 20.90
CA GLY A 144 -25.34 0.62 21.81
C GLY A 144 -23.95 0.76 22.42
N ASP A 145 -23.88 1.13 23.70
CA ASP A 145 -22.62 1.32 24.39
C ASP A 145 -21.87 0.00 24.60
N LEU A 146 -20.96 -0.29 23.67
CA LEU A 146 -20.08 -1.45 23.72
C LEU A 146 -18.76 -1.14 24.44
N SER A 147 -18.61 0.01 25.08
CA SER A 147 -17.37 0.44 25.74
C SER A 147 -16.90 -0.55 26.81
N GLY A 148 -17.84 -1.27 27.44
CA GLY A 148 -17.56 -2.34 28.41
C GLY A 148 -17.48 -3.75 27.84
N ALA A 149 -17.64 -3.95 26.53
CA ALA A 149 -17.64 -5.29 25.95
C ALA A 149 -16.22 -5.86 25.87
N ALA A 150 -15.98 -6.96 26.58
CA ALA A 150 -14.66 -7.58 26.69
C ALA A 150 -14.05 -8.00 25.34
N TRP A 151 -14.89 -8.45 24.40
CA TRP A 151 -14.44 -8.81 23.05
C TRP A 151 -13.90 -7.59 22.25
N LEU A 152 -14.51 -6.40 22.43
CA LEU A 152 -14.01 -5.16 21.84
C LEU A 152 -12.68 -4.73 22.44
N HIS A 153 -12.51 -4.93 23.75
CA HIS A 153 -11.24 -4.70 24.40
C HIS A 153 -10.17 -5.64 23.83
N GLY A 154 -10.49 -6.91 23.60
CA GLY A 154 -9.61 -7.87 22.90
C GLY A 154 -9.21 -7.40 21.50
N LEU A 155 -10.14 -6.86 20.71
CA LEU A 155 -9.84 -6.29 19.41
C LEU A 155 -8.83 -5.11 19.50
N LYS A 156 -8.97 -4.25 20.51
CA LYS A 156 -8.04 -3.14 20.73
C LYS A 156 -6.63 -3.64 21.10
N ILE A 157 -6.53 -4.67 21.96
CA ILE A 157 -5.23 -5.27 22.33
C ILE A 157 -4.55 -5.89 21.11
N VAL A 158 -5.29 -6.64 20.29
CA VAL A 158 -4.74 -7.20 19.04
C VAL A 158 -4.33 -6.09 18.06
N ALA A 159 -5.05 -4.98 18.00
CA ALA A 159 -4.66 -3.83 17.19
C ALA A 159 -3.29 -3.27 17.61
N VAL A 160 -2.95 -3.25 18.92
CA VAL A 160 -1.60 -2.90 19.40
C VAL A 160 -0.55 -3.82 18.78
N ALA A 161 -0.77 -5.13 18.83
CA ALA A 161 0.17 -6.12 18.28
C ALA A 161 0.34 -5.97 16.76
N VAL A 162 -0.74 -5.75 16.02
CA VAL A 162 -0.72 -5.53 14.57
C VAL A 162 0.05 -4.26 14.21
N VAL A 163 -0.22 -3.14 14.90
CA VAL A 163 0.49 -1.89 14.64
C VAL A 163 1.96 -1.99 15.02
N ALA A 164 2.28 -2.65 16.14
CA ALA A 164 3.66 -2.90 16.53
C ALA A 164 4.42 -3.75 15.49
N GLN A 165 3.78 -4.81 14.96
CA GLN A 165 4.33 -5.61 13.87
C GLN A 165 4.55 -4.77 12.59
N ALA A 166 3.61 -3.90 12.25
CA ALA A 166 3.71 -3.02 11.09
C ALA A 166 4.88 -2.03 11.25
N VAL A 167 5.01 -1.37 12.41
CA VAL A 167 6.15 -0.49 12.73
C VAL A 167 7.46 -1.24 12.61
N TRP A 168 7.56 -2.43 13.22
CA TRP A 168 8.75 -3.28 13.18
C TRP A 168 9.15 -3.65 11.75
N GLY A 169 8.20 -4.13 10.95
CA GLY A 169 8.42 -4.53 9.56
C GLY A 169 8.83 -3.36 8.68
N MET A 170 8.12 -2.23 8.79
CA MET A 170 8.42 -1.02 8.02
C MET A 170 9.76 -0.38 8.44
N ALA A 171 10.08 -0.34 9.74
CA ALA A 171 11.36 0.18 10.21
C ALA A 171 12.54 -0.62 9.62
N ARG A 172 12.45 -1.95 9.61
CA ARG A 172 13.50 -2.81 9.05
C ARG A 172 13.65 -2.68 7.53
N SER A 173 12.56 -2.52 6.80
CA SER A 173 12.57 -2.45 5.33
C SER A 173 12.84 -1.06 4.78
N LEU A 174 12.26 -0.02 5.39
CA LEU A 174 12.31 1.35 4.88
C LEU A 174 13.40 2.21 5.55
N CYS A 175 13.81 1.86 6.78
CA CYS A 175 14.74 2.66 7.60
C CYS A 175 15.91 1.83 8.13
N PRO A 176 16.70 1.14 7.25
CA PRO A 176 17.79 0.26 7.67
C PRO A 176 19.05 0.99 8.15
N ASP A 177 19.11 2.31 8.02
CA ASP A 177 20.26 3.15 8.38
C ASP A 177 19.90 4.20 9.42
N LYS A 178 20.94 4.74 10.08
CA LYS A 178 20.80 5.70 11.17
C LYS A 178 20.18 7.04 10.73
N GLU A 179 20.42 7.47 9.50
CA GLU A 179 19.89 8.73 8.99
C GLU A 179 18.36 8.64 8.85
N ARG A 180 17.84 7.57 8.23
CA ARG A 180 16.39 7.35 8.13
C ARG A 180 15.78 7.05 9.51
N ALA A 181 16.47 6.32 10.37
CA ALA A 181 16.01 6.10 11.75
C ALA A 181 15.88 7.42 12.53
N SER A 182 16.79 8.39 12.30
CA SER A 182 16.68 9.74 12.89
C SER A 182 15.46 10.49 12.37
N VAL A 183 15.12 10.36 11.09
CA VAL A 183 13.89 10.94 10.53
C VAL A 183 12.65 10.30 11.16
N VAL A 184 12.64 8.97 11.39
CA VAL A 184 11.56 8.26 12.11
C VAL A 184 11.33 8.88 13.49
N VAL A 185 12.40 9.04 14.27
CA VAL A 185 12.33 9.61 15.62
C VAL A 185 11.84 11.06 15.59
N GLY A 186 12.40 11.89 14.72
CA GLY A 186 11.99 13.29 14.56
C GLY A 186 10.51 13.43 14.17
N ALA A 187 10.05 12.61 13.23
CA ALA A 187 8.65 12.61 12.80
C ALA A 187 7.71 12.10 13.91
N ALA A 188 8.12 11.10 14.68
CA ALA A 188 7.34 10.61 15.82
C ALA A 188 7.20 11.69 16.90
N ILE A 189 8.30 12.37 17.24
CA ILE A 189 8.26 13.49 18.22
C ILE A 189 7.35 14.61 17.73
N LEU A 190 7.46 15.01 16.45
CA LEU A 190 6.63 16.05 15.88
C LEU A 190 5.13 15.67 15.89
N ALA A 191 4.81 14.42 15.55
CA ALA A 191 3.43 13.92 15.55
C ALA A 191 2.84 13.89 16.98
N LEU A 192 3.63 13.56 17.99
CA LEU A 192 3.20 13.58 19.40
C LEU A 192 3.07 15.00 19.94
N ALA A 193 3.95 15.92 19.51
CA ALA A 193 3.91 17.32 19.92
C ALA A 193 2.77 18.11 19.27
N VAL A 194 2.43 17.78 18.02
CA VAL A 194 1.37 18.45 17.25
C VAL A 194 0.37 17.36 16.76
N PRO A 195 -0.53 16.88 17.65
CA PRO A 195 -1.44 15.78 17.34
C PRO A 195 -2.63 16.25 16.49
N SER A 196 -2.35 16.71 15.29
CA SER A 196 -3.34 17.20 14.32
C SER A 196 -3.01 16.71 12.91
N ALA A 197 -3.99 16.75 12.01
CA ALA A 197 -3.77 16.45 10.61
C ALA A 197 -2.66 17.33 9.99
N ALA A 198 -2.64 18.63 10.35
CA ALA A 198 -1.60 19.54 9.88
C ALA A 198 -0.20 19.16 10.39
N GLY A 199 -0.08 18.69 11.63
CA GLY A 199 1.18 18.19 12.20
C GLY A 199 1.68 16.95 11.45
N GLN A 200 0.79 16.05 11.09
CA GLN A 200 1.13 14.84 10.31
C GLN A 200 1.58 15.20 8.90
N VAL A 201 0.86 16.06 8.19
CA VAL A 201 1.25 16.56 6.87
C VAL A 201 2.61 17.27 6.95
N GLY A 202 2.81 18.10 7.98
CA GLY A 202 4.08 18.77 8.25
C GLY A 202 5.24 17.79 8.46
N ALA A 203 5.02 16.69 9.20
CA ALA A 203 6.02 15.64 9.41
C ALA A 203 6.38 14.93 8.09
N ILE A 204 5.38 14.62 7.25
CA ILE A 204 5.61 14.03 5.93
C ILE A 204 6.39 14.98 5.03
N ALA A 205 6.00 16.25 4.98
CA ALA A 205 6.67 17.26 4.16
C ALA A 205 8.13 17.49 4.63
N ALA A 206 8.35 17.63 5.93
CA ALA A 206 9.68 17.76 6.51
C ALA A 206 10.55 16.53 6.21
N GLY A 207 9.99 15.32 6.35
CA GLY A 207 10.68 14.08 5.98
C GLY A 207 11.07 14.07 4.50
N GLY A 208 10.20 14.52 3.61
CA GLY A 208 10.48 14.64 2.17
C GLY A 208 11.61 15.62 1.88
N LEU A 209 11.62 16.80 2.51
CA LEU A 209 12.67 17.81 2.37
C LEU A 209 14.03 17.32 2.91
N ILE A 210 14.02 16.70 4.09
CA ILE A 210 15.22 16.08 4.70
C ILE A 210 15.74 14.97 3.79
N GLY A 211 14.85 14.11 3.28
CA GLY A 211 15.22 13.06 2.34
C GLY A 211 15.84 13.60 1.07
N TRP A 212 15.28 14.64 0.49
CA TRP A 212 15.81 15.30 -0.69
C TRP A 212 17.20 15.87 -0.45
N GLY A 213 17.43 16.56 0.67
CA GLY A 213 18.72 17.18 0.99
C GLY A 213 19.80 16.19 1.46
N LEU A 214 19.45 15.28 2.39
CA LEU A 214 20.45 14.44 3.07
C LEU A 214 20.60 13.04 2.48
N LEU A 215 19.60 12.51 1.76
CA LEU A 215 19.64 11.15 1.22
C LEU A 215 19.95 11.11 -0.29
N ALA A 216 20.38 12.23 -0.89
CA ALA A 216 20.60 12.38 -2.32
C ALA A 216 21.74 11.50 -2.87
N ASN A 217 22.76 11.20 -2.08
CA ASN A 217 23.98 10.51 -2.51
C ASN A 217 23.92 8.99 -2.47
N ARG A 218 22.73 8.40 -2.33
CA ARG A 218 22.59 6.94 -2.32
C ARG A 218 22.37 6.36 -3.71
N ALA A 219 22.89 5.15 -3.93
CA ALA A 219 22.81 4.47 -5.21
C ALA A 219 21.39 4.48 -5.79
N PRO A 220 21.22 4.86 -7.07
CA PRO A 220 19.94 4.81 -7.74
C PRO A 220 19.40 3.37 -7.79
N VAL A 221 18.09 3.21 -7.68
CA VAL A 221 17.45 1.91 -7.94
C VAL A 221 17.65 1.55 -9.42
N PRO A 222 18.14 0.35 -9.75
CA PRO A 222 18.32 -0.07 -11.13
C PRO A 222 17.02 0.09 -11.92
N PRO A 223 17.08 0.53 -13.18
CA PRO A 223 15.88 0.63 -14.01
C PRO A 223 15.38 -0.78 -14.35
N GLY A 224 14.11 -1.08 -14.00
CA GLY A 224 13.40 -2.26 -14.47
C GLY A 224 12.95 -2.12 -15.93
N SER A 225 12.24 -3.12 -16.46
CA SER A 225 11.70 -3.11 -17.81
C SER A 225 10.57 -2.08 -17.97
N PRO A 226 10.38 -1.46 -19.15
CA PRO A 226 9.29 -0.52 -19.36
C PRO A 226 7.93 -1.19 -19.20
N ILE A 227 7.03 -0.61 -18.40
CA ILE A 227 5.64 -1.06 -18.34
C ILE A 227 4.93 -0.58 -19.60
N ALA A 228 4.60 -1.49 -20.50
CA ALA A 228 3.91 -1.18 -21.76
C ALA A 228 2.39 -0.92 -21.52
N VAL A 229 2.05 0.19 -20.91
CA VAL A 229 0.66 0.62 -20.76
C VAL A 229 0.35 1.69 -21.82
N HIS A 230 -0.60 1.42 -22.69
CA HIS A 230 -1.04 2.36 -23.73
C HIS A 230 -2.23 3.19 -23.21
N LEU A 231 -1.96 4.08 -22.25
CA LEU A 231 -2.94 5.09 -21.86
C LEU A 231 -2.66 6.39 -22.62
N PRO A 232 -3.65 7.00 -23.27
CA PRO A 232 -3.49 8.32 -23.89
C PRO A 232 -3.03 9.34 -22.84
N ARG A 233 -1.98 10.11 -23.14
CA ARG A 233 -1.39 11.11 -22.23
C ARG A 233 -2.42 12.11 -21.70
N PHE A 234 -3.47 12.38 -22.47
CA PHE A 234 -4.57 13.25 -22.06
C PHE A 234 -5.22 12.77 -20.75
N TRP A 235 -5.59 11.49 -20.67
CA TRP A 235 -6.21 10.93 -19.45
C TRP A 235 -5.29 10.99 -18.23
N SER A 236 -3.99 10.83 -18.45
CA SER A 236 -3.02 10.88 -17.36
C SER A 236 -2.81 12.30 -16.84
N ILE A 237 -2.73 13.27 -17.74
CA ILE A 237 -2.64 14.69 -17.36
C ILE A 237 -3.94 15.14 -16.69
N ALA A 238 -5.10 14.77 -17.23
CA ALA A 238 -6.39 15.10 -16.63
C ALA A 238 -6.54 14.48 -15.22
N ALA A 239 -6.13 13.22 -15.03
CA ALA A 239 -6.15 12.57 -13.72
C ALA A 239 -5.20 13.25 -12.71
N ALA A 240 -3.99 13.64 -13.14
CA ALA A 240 -3.05 14.36 -12.30
C ALA A 240 -3.58 15.75 -11.92
N ILE A 241 -4.15 16.49 -12.86
CA ILE A 241 -4.78 17.79 -12.58
C ILE A 241 -5.95 17.63 -11.62
N LEU A 242 -6.82 16.64 -11.83
CA LEU A 242 -7.97 16.38 -10.96
C LEU A 242 -7.51 15.97 -9.55
N PHE A 243 -6.44 15.17 -9.45
CA PHE A 243 -5.87 14.80 -8.14
C PHE A 243 -5.48 16.04 -7.33
N PHE A 244 -4.70 16.95 -7.91
CA PHE A 244 -4.27 18.16 -7.20
C PHE A 244 -5.41 19.16 -7.00
N ALA A 245 -6.32 19.29 -7.97
CA ALA A 245 -7.50 20.14 -7.84
C ALA A 245 -8.39 19.69 -6.68
N LEU A 246 -8.60 18.39 -6.49
CA LEU A 246 -9.35 17.88 -5.35
C LEU A 246 -8.56 18.01 -4.05
N LEU A 247 -7.24 17.73 -4.06
CA LEU A 247 -6.41 17.83 -2.86
C LEU A 247 -6.37 19.25 -2.26
N ILE A 248 -6.41 20.27 -3.13
CA ILE A 248 -6.38 21.67 -2.74
C ILE A 248 -7.80 22.26 -2.62
N GLY A 249 -8.66 21.89 -3.55
CA GLY A 249 -10.01 22.48 -3.65
C GLY A 249 -10.98 21.95 -2.59
N LEU A 250 -10.91 20.65 -2.24
CA LEU A 250 -11.83 20.09 -1.24
C LEU A 250 -11.72 20.77 0.13
N PRO A 251 -10.51 21.00 0.72
CA PRO A 251 -10.40 21.72 1.98
C PRO A 251 -10.99 23.12 1.92
N LEU A 252 -10.76 23.85 0.82
CA LEU A 252 -11.30 25.20 0.61
C LEU A 252 -12.83 25.18 0.52
N LEU A 253 -13.38 24.24 -0.23
CA LEU A 253 -14.82 24.05 -0.35
C LEU A 253 -15.46 23.62 0.98
N ALA A 254 -14.82 22.72 1.73
CA ALA A 254 -15.31 22.26 3.03
C ALA A 254 -15.26 23.36 4.10
N ALA A 255 -14.34 24.33 3.97
CA ALA A 255 -14.30 25.53 4.81
C ALA A 255 -15.40 26.53 4.44
N ALA A 256 -15.67 26.73 3.14
CA ALA A 256 -16.69 27.64 2.66
C ALA A 256 -18.13 27.10 2.82
N LEU A 257 -18.29 25.78 2.64
CA LEU A 257 -19.57 25.07 2.72
C LEU A 257 -19.48 23.98 3.79
N PRO A 258 -19.78 24.28 5.06
CA PRO A 258 -19.54 23.36 6.17
C PRO A 258 -20.60 22.23 6.27
N VAL A 259 -20.93 21.59 5.14
CA VAL A 259 -21.83 20.45 5.09
C VAL A 259 -21.07 19.15 5.35
N GLN A 260 -21.65 18.27 6.18
CA GLN A 260 -20.97 17.05 6.64
C GLN A 260 -20.46 16.14 5.50
N PRO A 261 -21.23 15.82 4.44
CA PRO A 261 -20.74 14.96 3.37
C PRO A 261 -19.46 15.48 2.70
N LEU A 262 -19.36 16.80 2.52
CA LEU A 262 -18.19 17.43 1.91
C LEU A 262 -16.97 17.36 2.83
N LYS A 263 -17.14 17.60 4.14
CA LYS A 263 -16.07 17.45 5.13
C LYS A 263 -15.56 16.03 5.21
N LEU A 264 -16.47 15.04 5.21
CA LEU A 264 -16.10 13.63 5.18
C LEU A 264 -15.33 13.28 3.90
N PHE A 265 -15.82 13.70 2.75
CA PHE A 265 -15.16 13.44 1.48
C PHE A 265 -13.75 14.05 1.45
N ASP A 266 -13.58 15.29 1.91
CA ASP A 266 -12.28 15.96 2.04
C ASP A 266 -11.32 15.19 2.95
N SER A 267 -11.73 14.88 4.17
CA SER A 267 -10.87 14.20 5.16
C SER A 267 -10.43 12.82 4.69
N PHE A 268 -11.33 12.04 4.10
CA PHE A 268 -11.00 10.71 3.59
C PHE A 268 -10.18 10.77 2.30
N TYR A 269 -10.43 11.73 1.41
CA TYR A 269 -9.63 11.95 0.21
C TYR A 269 -8.18 12.33 0.59
N ARG A 270 -7.99 13.29 1.49
CA ARG A 270 -6.66 13.68 1.98
C ARG A 270 -5.93 12.53 2.66
N SER A 271 -6.64 11.80 3.53
CA SER A 271 -6.07 10.62 4.17
C SER A 271 -5.59 9.59 3.13
N GLY A 272 -6.40 9.29 2.12
CA GLY A 272 -6.02 8.37 1.05
C GLY A 272 -4.86 8.86 0.17
N ALA A 273 -4.76 10.19 -0.05
CA ALA A 273 -3.72 10.83 -0.85
C ALA A 273 -2.34 10.86 -0.15
N LEU A 274 -2.31 10.78 1.18
CA LEU A 274 -1.11 10.95 2.01
C LEU A 274 -0.56 9.65 2.61
N VAL A 275 -1.14 8.50 2.27
CA VAL A 275 -0.62 7.19 2.70
C VAL A 275 0.60 6.81 1.87
N PHE A 276 1.78 6.79 2.49
CA PHE A 276 3.01 6.30 1.91
C PHE A 276 3.52 5.08 2.69
N GLY A 277 4.31 4.22 2.06
CA GLY A 277 5.04 3.14 2.74
C GLY A 277 4.22 1.94 3.20
N GLY A 278 2.89 1.98 3.15
CA GLY A 278 2.05 0.82 3.52
C GLY A 278 0.65 1.16 4.01
N GLY A 279 -0.27 0.19 3.93
CA GLY A 279 -1.69 0.38 4.26
C GLY A 279 -1.97 0.77 5.72
N HIS A 280 -1.11 0.37 6.66
CA HIS A 280 -1.29 0.67 8.09
C HIS A 280 -1.14 2.16 8.44
N VAL A 281 -0.47 2.92 7.59
CA VAL A 281 -0.29 4.37 7.75
C VAL A 281 -1.61 5.15 7.67
N VAL A 282 -2.63 4.56 7.08
CA VAL A 282 -3.98 5.13 7.08
C VAL A 282 -4.53 5.33 8.50
N LEU A 283 -4.07 4.52 9.48
CA LEU A 283 -4.54 4.60 10.87
C LEU A 283 -4.30 5.98 11.50
N PRO A 284 -3.06 6.51 11.63
CA PRO A 284 -2.86 7.82 12.21
C PRO A 284 -3.54 8.93 11.43
N LEU A 285 -3.54 8.86 10.09
CA LEU A 285 -4.14 9.87 9.24
C LEU A 285 -5.66 9.96 9.47
N LEU A 286 -6.38 8.84 9.42
CA LEU A 286 -7.82 8.82 9.69
C LEU A 286 -8.13 9.17 11.15
N GLN A 287 -7.33 8.69 12.10
CA GLN A 287 -7.55 8.98 13.51
C GLN A 287 -7.52 10.48 13.77
N ALA A 288 -6.54 11.22 13.22
CA ALA A 288 -6.43 12.64 13.35
C ALA A 288 -7.58 13.44 12.69
N GLU A 289 -8.24 12.83 11.70
CA GLU A 289 -9.36 13.45 10.98
C GLU A 289 -10.73 13.19 11.64
N VAL A 290 -10.95 12.00 12.23
CA VAL A 290 -12.30 11.59 12.63
C VAL A 290 -12.53 11.58 14.16
N VAL A 291 -11.47 11.41 14.96
CA VAL A 291 -11.61 11.30 16.43
C VAL A 291 -11.65 12.68 17.10
N PRO A 292 -10.75 13.65 16.84
CA PRO A 292 -10.79 14.95 17.49
C PRO A 292 -12.09 15.74 17.25
N PRO A 293 -12.70 15.72 16.04
CA PRO A 293 -13.99 16.39 15.85
C PRO A 293 -15.18 15.63 16.45
N GLY A 294 -14.95 14.45 17.05
CA GLY A 294 -15.99 13.65 17.69
C GLY A 294 -16.89 12.87 16.70
N TRP A 295 -16.48 12.70 15.46
CA TRP A 295 -17.27 11.93 14.48
C TRP A 295 -17.31 10.45 14.81
N VAL A 296 -16.23 9.93 15.40
CA VAL A 296 -16.10 8.54 15.88
C VAL A 296 -15.36 8.57 17.20
N SER A 297 -15.83 7.83 18.21
CA SER A 297 -15.10 7.66 19.45
C SER A 297 -13.79 6.88 19.21
N ASN A 298 -12.77 7.13 20.03
CA ASN A 298 -11.50 6.42 19.90
C ASN A 298 -11.67 4.91 20.06
N ASP A 299 -12.58 4.46 20.91
CA ASP A 299 -12.90 3.05 21.13
C ASP A 299 -13.53 2.40 19.90
N ALA A 300 -14.53 3.03 19.30
CA ALA A 300 -15.12 2.57 18.04
C ALA A 300 -14.08 2.56 16.90
N PHE A 301 -13.22 3.58 16.85
CA PHE A 301 -12.15 3.67 15.86
C PHE A 301 -11.20 2.45 15.96
N LEU A 302 -10.68 2.15 17.15
CA LEU A 302 -9.74 1.05 17.36
C LEU A 302 -10.39 -0.32 17.20
N ALA A 303 -11.63 -0.49 17.64
CA ALA A 303 -12.39 -1.71 17.43
C ALA A 303 -12.59 -2.00 15.94
N GLY A 304 -13.00 -0.99 15.16
CA GLY A 304 -13.12 -1.11 13.71
C GLY A 304 -11.79 -1.40 13.01
N TYR A 305 -10.70 -0.79 13.46
CA TYR A 305 -9.38 -1.09 12.93
C TYR A 305 -8.97 -2.55 13.21
N GLY A 306 -9.21 -3.04 14.44
CA GLY A 306 -8.99 -4.44 14.80
C GLY A 306 -9.83 -5.39 13.94
N ALA A 307 -11.13 -5.10 13.77
CA ALA A 307 -12.02 -5.89 12.93
C ALA A 307 -11.56 -5.92 11.44
N ALA A 308 -11.05 -4.80 10.93
CA ALA A 308 -10.54 -4.73 9.56
C ALA A 308 -9.35 -5.67 9.30
N GLN A 309 -8.60 -6.08 10.35
CA GLN A 309 -7.54 -7.08 10.24
C GLN A 309 -8.08 -8.51 10.09
N ALA A 310 -9.32 -8.75 10.49
CA ALA A 310 -9.97 -10.07 10.40
C ALA A 310 -10.66 -10.29 9.05
N VAL A 311 -10.84 -9.25 8.25
CA VAL A 311 -11.56 -9.32 6.97
C VAL A 311 -10.56 -9.48 5.82
N PRO A 312 -10.85 -10.37 4.82
CA PRO A 312 -10.00 -10.46 3.62
C PRO A 312 -10.17 -9.23 2.74
N GLY A 313 -9.15 -8.87 1.98
CA GLY A 313 -9.20 -7.71 1.08
C GLY A 313 -8.49 -6.48 1.62
N PRO A 314 -8.66 -5.29 1.01
CA PRO A 314 -7.86 -4.13 1.33
C PRO A 314 -8.22 -3.51 2.69
N LEU A 315 -7.20 -3.22 3.51
CA LEU A 315 -7.37 -2.58 4.82
C LEU A 315 -8.16 -1.25 4.75
N PHE A 316 -8.09 -0.56 3.61
CA PHE A 316 -8.78 0.72 3.40
C PHE A 316 -10.32 0.60 3.44
N THR A 317 -10.89 -0.60 3.41
CA THR A 317 -12.31 -0.81 3.68
C THR A 317 -12.72 -0.45 5.12
N PHE A 318 -11.74 -0.25 6.00
CA PHE A 318 -11.94 0.42 7.29
C PHE A 318 -12.64 1.78 7.16
N ALA A 319 -12.41 2.51 6.06
CA ALA A 319 -13.13 3.76 5.77
C ALA A 319 -14.65 3.56 5.63
N ALA A 320 -15.08 2.42 5.07
CA ALA A 320 -16.50 2.11 4.97
C ALA A 320 -17.15 1.89 6.35
N TYR A 321 -16.45 1.22 7.26
CA TYR A 321 -16.88 1.10 8.65
C TYR A 321 -16.99 2.47 9.32
N LEU A 322 -15.95 3.30 9.22
CA LEU A 322 -15.96 4.64 9.84
C LEU A 322 -17.14 5.47 9.36
N GLY A 323 -17.35 5.55 8.04
CA GLY A 323 -18.50 6.27 7.49
C GLY A 323 -19.86 5.70 7.92
N THR A 324 -19.91 4.40 8.24
CA THR A 324 -21.15 3.75 8.71
C THR A 324 -21.50 4.13 10.17
N VAL A 325 -20.47 4.18 11.05
CA VAL A 325 -20.68 4.43 12.49
C VAL A 325 -20.77 5.91 12.87
N MET A 326 -20.52 6.81 11.94
CA MET A 326 -20.66 8.26 12.17
C MET A 326 -22.09 8.65 12.45
N GLY A 327 -22.25 9.83 13.08
CA GLY A 327 -23.57 10.41 13.32
C GLY A 327 -24.26 10.92 12.04
N PRO A 328 -25.60 11.12 12.08
CA PRO A 328 -26.34 11.72 10.96
C PRO A 328 -25.81 13.14 10.66
N PRO A 329 -26.07 13.67 9.43
CA PRO A 329 -26.95 13.12 8.38
C PRO A 329 -26.31 12.08 7.46
N THR A 330 -24.97 11.90 7.48
CA THR A 330 -24.25 11.04 6.55
C THR A 330 -23.64 9.86 7.32
N ASN A 331 -24.43 8.80 7.47
CA ASN A 331 -24.04 7.57 8.16
C ASN A 331 -24.55 6.31 7.41
N GLY A 332 -24.44 5.17 8.03
CA GLY A 332 -24.91 3.89 7.47
C GLY A 332 -24.29 3.60 6.10
N TRP A 333 -25.07 3.05 5.18
CA TRP A 333 -24.63 2.73 3.83
C TRP A 333 -24.11 3.95 3.07
N ALA A 334 -24.82 5.09 3.18
CA ALA A 334 -24.44 6.32 2.47
C ALA A 334 -23.08 6.85 2.96
N GLY A 335 -22.88 6.94 4.27
CA GLY A 335 -21.61 7.34 4.87
C GLY A 335 -20.48 6.35 4.54
N GLY A 336 -20.76 5.05 4.67
CA GLY A 336 -19.80 4.00 4.37
C GLY A 336 -19.30 4.04 2.92
N LEU A 337 -20.22 4.15 1.95
CA LEU A 337 -19.86 4.22 0.53
C LEU A 337 -19.15 5.55 0.18
N LEU A 338 -19.60 6.68 0.74
CA LEU A 338 -18.96 7.98 0.54
C LEU A 338 -17.50 7.94 0.97
N CYS A 339 -17.23 7.49 2.21
CA CYS A 339 -15.88 7.42 2.76
C CYS A 339 -15.01 6.39 2.01
N LEU A 340 -15.59 5.26 1.58
CA LEU A 340 -14.91 4.26 0.77
C LEU A 340 -14.44 4.82 -0.57
N VAL A 341 -15.33 5.52 -1.29
CA VAL A 341 -14.98 6.12 -2.57
C VAL A 341 -13.95 7.23 -2.38
N ALA A 342 -14.15 8.10 -1.38
CA ALA A 342 -13.25 9.20 -1.10
C ALA A 342 -11.80 8.74 -0.83
N ILE A 343 -11.62 7.68 -0.04
CA ILE A 343 -10.27 7.23 0.33
C ILE A 343 -9.52 6.51 -0.80
N PHE A 344 -10.24 5.86 -1.72
CA PHE A 344 -9.62 5.17 -2.86
C PHE A 344 -9.43 6.05 -4.09
N LEU A 345 -10.22 7.11 -4.25
CA LEU A 345 -10.19 7.98 -5.43
C LEU A 345 -8.79 8.57 -5.72
N PRO A 346 -8.02 9.08 -4.74
CA PRO A 346 -6.66 9.56 -4.99
C PRO A 346 -5.77 8.49 -5.61
N SER A 347 -5.90 7.23 -5.18
CA SER A 347 -5.11 6.11 -5.72
C SER A 347 -5.40 5.83 -7.19
N PHE A 348 -6.66 5.92 -7.62
CA PHE A 348 -7.04 5.83 -9.03
C PHE A 348 -6.41 6.95 -9.85
N LEU A 349 -6.55 8.18 -9.37
CA LEU A 349 -6.06 9.37 -10.07
C LEU A 349 -4.53 9.36 -10.19
N LEU A 350 -3.84 9.04 -9.10
CA LEU A 350 -2.38 8.95 -9.10
C LEU A 350 -1.85 7.82 -9.96
N LEU A 351 -2.47 6.65 -9.92
CA LEU A 351 -2.06 5.53 -10.74
C LEU A 351 -2.20 5.87 -12.24
N ILE A 352 -3.36 6.38 -12.66
CA ILE A 352 -3.61 6.78 -14.05
C ILE A 352 -2.65 7.91 -14.46
N GLY A 353 -2.44 8.89 -13.57
CA GLY A 353 -1.54 10.02 -13.80
C GLY A 353 -0.08 9.63 -13.93
N ALA A 354 0.40 8.68 -13.12
CA ALA A 354 1.81 8.32 -13.04
C ALA A 354 2.26 7.29 -14.10
N LEU A 355 1.37 6.39 -14.50
CA LEU A 355 1.72 5.25 -15.37
C LEU A 355 2.54 5.61 -16.61
N PRO A 356 2.17 6.61 -17.45
CA PRO A 356 2.96 6.96 -18.64
C PRO A 356 4.28 7.66 -18.33
N PHE A 357 4.43 8.24 -17.13
CA PHE A 357 5.60 8.98 -16.70
C PHE A 357 6.52 8.19 -15.79
N TRP A 358 6.14 6.94 -15.47
CA TRP A 358 6.85 6.09 -14.51
C TRP A 358 8.34 5.95 -14.82
N ASP A 359 8.69 5.66 -16.07
CA ASP A 359 10.09 5.48 -16.48
C ASP A 359 10.94 6.75 -16.29
N THR A 360 10.34 7.92 -16.44
CA THR A 360 11.02 9.20 -16.19
C THR A 360 11.13 9.47 -14.70
N LEU A 361 10.06 9.19 -13.95
CA LEU A 361 9.96 9.51 -12.52
C LEU A 361 10.93 8.65 -11.69
N ARG A 362 10.96 7.33 -11.93
CA ARG A 362 11.83 6.40 -11.22
C ARG A 362 13.33 6.62 -11.42
N ARG A 363 13.71 7.31 -12.52
CA ARG A 363 15.12 7.64 -12.84
C ARG A 363 15.62 8.92 -12.19
N ARG A 364 14.75 9.73 -11.57
CA ARG A 364 15.14 11.00 -10.94
C ARG A 364 15.66 10.79 -9.52
N PRO A 365 16.98 10.99 -9.23
CA PRO A 365 17.53 10.76 -7.89
C PRO A 365 16.87 11.60 -6.80
N ALA A 366 16.53 12.86 -7.12
CA ALA A 366 15.88 13.78 -6.19
C ALA A 366 14.51 13.23 -5.72
N VAL A 367 13.72 12.66 -6.63
CA VAL A 367 12.41 12.08 -6.30
C VAL A 367 12.56 10.84 -5.43
N GLN A 368 13.51 9.94 -5.78
CA GLN A 368 13.80 8.77 -4.96
C GLN A 368 14.24 9.14 -3.53
N SER A 369 15.08 10.16 -3.42
CA SER A 369 15.61 10.63 -2.14
C SER A 369 14.52 11.26 -1.28
N ALA A 370 13.68 12.12 -1.86
CA ALA A 370 12.53 12.70 -1.16
C ALA A 370 11.58 11.61 -0.63
N LEU A 371 11.28 10.60 -1.43
CA LEU A 371 10.41 9.50 -1.02
C LEU A 371 11.00 8.62 0.08
N ARG A 372 12.34 8.43 0.09
CA ARG A 372 13.00 7.73 1.22
C ARG A 372 12.74 8.48 2.53
N GLY A 373 12.80 9.81 2.52
CA GLY A 373 12.51 10.64 3.69
C GLY A 373 11.03 10.65 4.06
N VAL A 374 10.13 10.73 3.07
CA VAL A 374 8.68 10.59 3.29
C VAL A 374 8.36 9.25 3.96
N ASN A 375 8.87 8.15 3.40
CA ASN A 375 8.65 6.81 3.96
C ASN A 375 9.17 6.69 5.40
N ALA A 376 10.32 7.28 5.72
CA ALA A 376 10.84 7.31 7.08
C ALA A 376 9.95 8.13 8.02
N ALA A 377 9.48 9.31 7.59
CA ALA A 377 8.55 10.11 8.38
C ALA A 377 7.25 9.36 8.68
N VAL A 378 6.72 8.65 7.69
CA VAL A 378 5.51 7.83 7.82
C VAL A 378 5.67 6.70 8.84
N VAL A 379 6.83 6.04 8.89
CA VAL A 379 7.13 5.07 9.97
C VAL A 379 7.10 5.76 11.33
N GLY A 380 7.61 6.99 11.43
CA GLY A 380 7.53 7.81 12.63
C GLY A 380 6.09 8.15 13.05
N LEU A 381 5.24 8.50 12.10
CA LEU A 381 3.80 8.73 12.37
C LEU A 381 3.14 7.46 12.92
N LEU A 382 3.43 6.31 12.33
CA LEU A 382 2.87 5.04 12.80
C LEU A 382 3.40 4.65 14.18
N LEU A 383 4.68 4.95 14.47
CA LEU A 383 5.27 4.77 15.82
C LEU A 383 4.60 5.68 16.85
N ALA A 384 4.34 6.94 16.51
CA ALA A 384 3.59 7.86 17.36
C ALA A 384 2.17 7.34 17.64
N ALA A 385 1.47 6.87 16.60
CA ALA A 385 0.14 6.29 16.72
C ALA A 385 0.13 5.00 17.55
N LEU A 386 1.16 4.16 17.45
CA LEU A 386 1.32 2.98 18.31
C LEU A 386 1.31 3.37 19.79
N TYR A 387 2.00 4.44 20.16
CA TYR A 387 1.97 4.92 21.54
C TYR A 387 0.62 5.58 21.86
N ARG A 388 0.22 6.58 21.10
CA ARG A 388 -1.03 7.33 21.31
C ARG A 388 -1.78 7.49 19.97
N PRO A 389 -2.99 6.92 19.81
CA PRO A 389 -3.88 6.41 20.87
C PRO A 389 -3.82 4.90 21.11
N VAL A 390 -3.14 4.11 20.27
CA VAL A 390 -3.37 2.64 20.21
C VAL A 390 -3.03 1.96 21.53
N TRP A 391 -1.82 2.16 22.04
CA TRP A 391 -1.39 1.60 23.33
C TRP A 391 -2.19 2.15 24.50
N THR A 392 -2.28 3.46 24.61
CA THR A 392 -2.92 4.14 25.76
C THR A 392 -4.41 3.85 25.92
N SER A 393 -5.07 3.34 24.85
CA SER A 393 -6.50 3.01 24.86
C SER A 393 -6.78 1.50 24.97
N ALA A 394 -5.73 0.67 25.00
CA ALA A 394 -5.89 -0.78 24.95
C ALA A 394 -5.14 -1.50 26.08
N ILE A 395 -4.05 -0.94 26.59
CA ILE A 395 -3.20 -1.59 27.61
C ILE A 395 -3.35 -0.85 28.92
N PHE A 396 -4.16 -1.40 29.82
CA PHE A 396 -4.45 -0.80 31.13
C PHE A 396 -3.77 -1.56 32.28
N GLY A 397 -3.29 -2.78 32.02
CA GLY A 397 -2.67 -3.59 33.05
C GLY A 397 -1.78 -4.71 32.51
N PRO A 398 -1.15 -5.49 33.43
CA PRO A 398 -0.25 -6.58 33.05
C PRO A 398 -0.91 -7.67 32.20
N ALA A 399 -2.20 -7.95 32.44
CA ALA A 399 -2.94 -8.97 31.69
C ALA A 399 -3.14 -8.55 30.22
N ASP A 400 -3.50 -7.27 29.97
CA ASP A 400 -3.63 -6.72 28.62
C ASP A 400 -2.28 -6.76 27.90
N PHE A 401 -1.22 -6.38 28.62
CA PHE A 401 0.14 -6.43 28.08
C PHE A 401 0.57 -7.85 27.72
N ALA A 402 0.31 -8.83 28.57
CA ALA A 402 0.60 -10.23 28.31
C ALA A 402 -0.13 -10.74 27.06
N LEU A 403 -1.44 -10.44 26.94
CA LEU A 403 -2.22 -10.78 25.74
C LEU A 403 -1.65 -10.10 24.49
N GLY A 404 -1.26 -8.83 24.60
CA GLY A 404 -0.64 -8.07 23.53
C GLY A 404 0.70 -8.67 23.06
N ILE A 405 1.56 -9.09 23.99
CA ILE A 405 2.84 -9.77 23.68
C ILE A 405 2.59 -11.12 22.99
N VAL A 406 1.64 -11.91 23.48
CA VAL A 406 1.28 -13.20 22.84
C VAL A 406 0.77 -12.95 21.41
N ALA A 407 -0.12 -11.98 21.23
CA ALA A 407 -0.61 -11.63 19.90
C ALA A 407 0.53 -11.16 18.97
N PHE A 408 1.46 -10.35 19.47
CA PHE A 408 2.64 -9.91 18.71
C PHE A 408 3.55 -11.10 18.35
N LEU A 409 3.81 -12.01 19.28
CA LEU A 409 4.60 -13.23 19.04
C LEU A 409 3.98 -14.06 17.91
N LEU A 410 2.66 -14.31 17.99
CA LEU A 410 1.94 -15.07 16.97
C LEU A 410 2.03 -14.43 15.59
N LEU A 411 1.86 -13.10 15.52
CA LEU A 411 1.92 -12.36 14.27
C LEU A 411 3.34 -12.24 13.70
N ALA A 412 4.31 -11.84 14.53
CA ALA A 412 5.64 -11.44 14.07
C ALA A 412 6.62 -12.60 13.91
N LEU A 413 6.55 -13.62 14.77
CA LEU A 413 7.47 -14.75 14.78
C LEU A 413 6.86 -16.04 14.23
N TRP A 414 5.62 -16.33 14.58
CA TRP A 414 4.94 -17.54 14.12
C TRP A 414 4.19 -17.35 12.80
N ALA A 415 4.14 -16.11 12.29
CA ALA A 415 3.46 -15.76 11.06
C ALA A 415 2.00 -16.24 10.98
N VAL A 416 1.31 -16.30 12.13
CA VAL A 416 -0.10 -16.68 12.20
C VAL A 416 -0.92 -15.61 11.46
N PRO A 417 -1.91 -16.03 10.64
CA PRO A 417 -2.73 -15.07 9.91
C PRO A 417 -3.42 -14.07 10.85
N PRO A 418 -3.41 -12.76 10.56
CA PRO A 418 -3.97 -11.73 11.45
C PRO A 418 -5.43 -11.97 11.84
N TRP A 419 -6.27 -12.47 10.92
CA TRP A 419 -7.67 -12.76 11.20
C TRP A 419 -7.87 -13.80 12.32
N LEU A 420 -6.98 -14.80 12.40
CA LEU A 420 -7.04 -15.82 13.45
C LEU A 420 -6.63 -15.22 14.79
N VAL A 421 -5.57 -14.40 14.82
CA VAL A 421 -5.12 -13.70 16.04
C VAL A 421 -6.21 -12.76 16.56
N VAL A 422 -6.95 -12.09 15.67
CA VAL A 422 -8.07 -11.21 16.03
C VAL A 422 -9.20 -12.02 16.70
N ILE A 423 -9.60 -13.15 16.11
CA ILE A 423 -10.65 -14.00 16.68
C ILE A 423 -10.22 -14.57 18.04
N VAL A 424 -9.01 -15.14 18.11
CA VAL A 424 -8.47 -15.72 19.36
C VAL A 424 -8.34 -14.63 20.43
N GLY A 425 -7.84 -13.44 20.09
CA GLY A 425 -7.71 -12.33 21.03
C GLY A 425 -9.05 -11.83 21.57
N ALA A 426 -10.08 -11.74 20.73
CA ALA A 426 -11.43 -11.38 21.16
C ALA A 426 -12.03 -12.43 22.12
N ILE A 427 -11.85 -13.72 21.80
CA ILE A 427 -12.31 -14.84 22.67
C ILE A 427 -11.54 -14.82 23.99
N ALA A 428 -10.21 -14.72 23.94
CA ALA A 428 -9.37 -14.73 25.15
C ALA A 428 -9.71 -13.58 26.11
N ALA A 429 -9.93 -12.39 25.60
CA ALA A 429 -10.36 -11.25 26.42
C ALA A 429 -11.74 -11.45 27.04
N THR A 430 -12.67 -12.08 26.30
CA THR A 430 -14.02 -12.39 26.82
C THR A 430 -13.95 -13.44 27.94
N LEU A 431 -13.15 -14.49 27.76
CA LEU A 431 -12.96 -15.53 28.77
C LEU A 431 -12.26 -14.96 30.02
N ALA A 432 -11.20 -14.15 29.85
CA ALA A 432 -10.53 -13.51 30.96
C ALA A 432 -11.49 -12.63 31.80
N ALA A 433 -12.35 -11.84 31.13
CA ALA A 433 -13.35 -11.04 31.81
C ALA A 433 -14.42 -11.87 32.54
N ALA A 434 -14.75 -13.07 32.04
CA ALA A 434 -15.70 -13.98 32.70
C ALA A 434 -15.10 -14.68 33.94
N ILE A 435 -13.78 -14.86 33.98
CA ILE A 435 -13.08 -15.50 35.10
C ILE A 435 -12.82 -14.50 36.25
N ILE A 436 -12.62 -13.22 35.92
CA ILE A 436 -12.30 -12.15 36.90
C ILE A 436 -13.57 -11.59 37.58
N ARG A 437 -14.75 -11.79 36.98
CA ARG A 437 -16.06 -11.48 37.58
C ARG A 437 -16.52 -12.61 38.52
#